data_86e77cfe686be533dc3d1600f7d97546
#
_entry.id   86e77cfe686be533dc3d1600f7d97546
#
_cell.length_a   1.000
_cell.length_b   1.000
_cell.length_c   1.000
_cell.angle_alpha   90.00
_cell.angle_beta   90.00
_cell.angle_gamma   90.00
#
_symmetry.space_group_name_H-M   'P 1'
#
loop_
_entity.id
_entity.type
_entity.pdbx_description
1 polymer ?
#
loop_
_entity_poly.entity_id
_entity_poly.type
_entity_poly.pdbx_seq_one_letter_code
_entity_poly.pdbx_strand_id
1 'polypeptide(L)'
;VLRTDGKENLMTSIEIAAAQDKEGKALVPEVCIFFENHLMRGNRTTKMNAENFNAFRSFNYPVLAEAGIHIKYNQAQIHVNKSKQELVPHYLLDTNIVVLKLFPGIQENVVATMLGTKGLKAVVLETYGSGNAPRKEWFIRRLCQASAQGIVIVNVTQCNAGMVEMERYETGYQLLQAGVVSGY
;
A
#
# COMPACT_ATOMS: atom_id res chain seq x y z
N VAL A 1 -8.55 -12.68 -27.96
CA VAL A 1 -7.47 -11.67 -28.02
C VAL A 1 -6.27 -12.31 -28.69
N LEU A 2 -5.74 -11.70 -29.77
CA LEU A 2 -4.59 -12.22 -30.52
C LEU A 2 -3.26 -12.14 -29.73
N ARG A 3 -3.20 -11.27 -28.73
CA ARG A 3 -2.03 -11.10 -27.85
C ARG A 3 -2.49 -11.21 -26.40
N THR A 4 -1.87 -12.12 -25.66
CA THR A 4 -2.14 -12.32 -24.23
C THR A 4 -0.89 -12.84 -23.54
N ASP A 5 -0.69 -12.41 -22.33
CA ASP A 5 0.38 -12.85 -21.40
C ASP A 5 -0.19 -13.81 -20.33
N GLY A 6 -1.50 -14.03 -20.33
CA GLY A 6 -2.18 -14.75 -19.26
C GLY A 6 -1.73 -16.20 -19.08
N LYS A 7 -1.40 -16.89 -20.18
CA LYS A 7 -0.97 -18.28 -20.13
C LYS A 7 0.41 -18.41 -19.46
N GLU A 8 1.37 -17.62 -19.89
CA GLU A 8 2.73 -17.61 -19.34
C GLU A 8 2.72 -17.17 -17.87
N ASN A 9 1.96 -16.14 -17.54
CA ASN A 9 1.80 -15.70 -16.15
C ASN A 9 1.19 -16.81 -15.28
N LEU A 10 0.16 -17.51 -15.76
CA LEU A 10 -0.46 -18.61 -15.01
C LEU A 10 0.49 -19.80 -14.82
N MET A 11 1.15 -20.25 -15.88
CA MET A 11 2.06 -21.41 -15.82
C MET A 11 3.22 -21.14 -14.86
N THR A 12 3.87 -19.99 -15.00
CA THR A 12 4.99 -19.61 -14.12
C THR A 12 4.52 -19.39 -12.67
N SER A 13 3.33 -18.86 -12.46
CA SER A 13 2.74 -18.74 -11.11
C SER A 13 2.58 -20.09 -10.42
N ILE A 14 2.11 -21.10 -11.17
CA ILE A 14 1.95 -22.47 -10.65
C ILE A 14 3.32 -23.09 -10.34
N GLU A 15 4.31 -22.91 -11.23
CA GLU A 15 5.67 -23.39 -11.03
C GLU A 15 6.28 -22.79 -9.75
N ILE A 16 6.16 -21.48 -9.55
CA ILE A 16 6.66 -20.79 -8.35
C ILE A 16 5.91 -21.25 -7.09
N ALA A 17 4.59 -21.42 -7.17
CA ALA A 17 3.78 -21.86 -6.03
C ALA A 17 4.11 -23.30 -5.61
N ALA A 18 4.51 -24.14 -6.55
CA ALA A 18 4.92 -25.53 -6.31
C ALA A 18 6.40 -25.69 -5.91
N ALA A 19 7.21 -24.62 -6.05
CA ALA A 19 8.64 -24.67 -5.78
C ALA A 19 8.94 -24.88 -4.29
N GLN A 20 9.80 -25.84 -3.99
CA GLN A 20 10.18 -26.23 -2.64
C GLN A 20 11.70 -26.20 -2.46
N ASP A 21 12.13 -26.01 -1.23
CA ASP A 21 13.51 -26.19 -0.82
C ASP A 21 13.88 -27.68 -0.64
N LYS A 22 15.12 -27.95 -0.22
CA LYS A 22 15.60 -29.32 0.02
C LYS A 22 14.88 -30.03 1.17
N GLU A 23 14.17 -29.28 2.01
CA GLU A 23 13.41 -29.80 3.15
C GLU A 23 11.91 -29.97 2.80
N GLY A 24 11.50 -29.70 1.57
CA GLY A 24 10.11 -29.78 1.11
C GLY A 24 9.25 -28.61 1.53
N LYS A 25 9.84 -27.51 1.98
CA LYS A 25 9.13 -26.28 2.33
C LYS A 25 8.99 -25.36 1.12
N ALA A 26 7.87 -24.63 1.03
CA ALA A 26 7.68 -23.64 -0.02
C ALA A 26 8.84 -22.62 -0.07
N LEU A 27 9.39 -22.39 -1.25
CA LEU A 27 10.44 -21.37 -1.45
C LEU A 27 9.92 -19.98 -1.20
N VAL A 28 8.65 -19.69 -1.53
CA VAL A 28 8.01 -18.41 -1.32
C VAL A 28 6.71 -18.59 -0.53
N PRO A 29 6.76 -18.65 0.81
CA PRO A 29 5.58 -18.82 1.65
C PRO A 29 4.84 -17.50 1.87
N GLU A 30 4.52 -16.79 0.79
CA GLU A 30 3.86 -15.48 0.81
C GLU A 30 2.73 -15.41 -0.21
N VAL A 31 1.79 -14.49 -0.01
CA VAL A 31 0.80 -14.13 -1.03
C VAL A 31 1.45 -13.13 -1.99
N CYS A 32 1.56 -13.53 -3.25
CA CYS A 32 2.29 -12.80 -4.28
C CYS A 32 1.46 -12.54 -5.53
N ILE A 33 1.90 -11.57 -6.31
CA ILE A 33 1.46 -11.35 -7.70
C ILE A 33 2.66 -11.68 -8.59
N PHE A 34 2.47 -12.61 -9.52
CA PHE A 34 3.40 -12.84 -10.62
C PHE A 34 2.87 -12.18 -11.89
N PHE A 35 3.64 -11.30 -12.47
CA PHE A 35 3.25 -10.61 -13.69
C PHE A 35 4.50 -10.14 -14.45
N GLU A 36 4.49 -10.30 -15.79
CA GLU A 36 5.59 -9.84 -16.65
C GLU A 36 6.97 -10.23 -16.10
N ASN A 37 7.16 -11.54 -15.89
CA ASN A 37 8.40 -12.15 -15.40
C ASN A 37 8.84 -11.75 -13.97
N HIS A 38 8.03 -11.00 -13.23
CA HIS A 38 8.37 -10.56 -11.88
C HIS A 38 7.41 -11.15 -10.85
N LEU A 39 7.97 -11.72 -9.79
CA LEU A 39 7.21 -12.09 -8.59
C LEU A 39 7.29 -10.95 -7.58
N MET A 40 6.15 -10.42 -7.23
CA MET A 40 6.03 -9.27 -6.34
C MET A 40 5.20 -9.63 -5.10
N ARG A 41 5.55 -9.07 -3.94
CA ARG A 41 4.74 -9.25 -2.72
C ARG A 41 3.37 -8.62 -2.90
N GLY A 42 2.29 -9.36 -2.64
CA GLY A 42 0.93 -8.95 -2.96
C GLY A 42 0.51 -7.62 -2.34
N ASN A 43 0.79 -7.42 -1.05
CA ASN A 43 0.45 -6.19 -0.34
C ASN A 43 1.42 -5.01 -0.59
N ARG A 44 2.43 -5.21 -1.46
CA ARG A 44 3.38 -4.16 -1.88
C ARG A 44 3.29 -3.85 -3.38
N THR A 45 2.25 -4.36 -4.04
CA THR A 45 2.08 -4.30 -5.49
C THR A 45 0.82 -3.54 -5.84
N THR A 46 0.92 -2.69 -6.85
CA THR A 46 -0.22 -1.95 -7.39
C THR A 46 -0.33 -2.12 -8.89
N LYS A 47 -1.56 -2.07 -9.40
CA LYS A 47 -1.81 -2.01 -10.84
C LYS A 47 -1.60 -0.57 -11.31
N MET A 48 -0.55 -0.34 -12.07
CA MET A 48 -0.17 0.99 -12.54
C MET A 48 -0.64 1.32 -13.95
N ASN A 49 -0.99 0.32 -14.73
CA ASN A 49 -1.39 0.51 -16.13
C ASN A 49 -2.59 -0.37 -16.47
N ALA A 50 -3.55 0.19 -17.19
CA ALA A 50 -4.77 -0.50 -17.61
C ALA A 50 -4.67 -1.11 -19.04
N GLU A 51 -3.72 -0.66 -19.86
CA GLU A 51 -3.64 -1.01 -21.28
C GLU A 51 -2.41 -1.85 -21.63
N ASN A 52 -1.28 -1.61 -20.97
CA ASN A 52 -0.03 -2.29 -21.27
C ASN A 52 0.15 -3.58 -20.46
N PHE A 53 0.96 -4.49 -20.97
CA PHE A 53 1.30 -5.75 -20.28
C PHE A 53 2.10 -5.49 -19.00
N ASN A 54 2.92 -4.43 -18.90
CA ASN A 54 3.58 -4.03 -17.66
C ASN A 54 2.60 -3.38 -16.67
N ALA A 55 1.54 -4.11 -16.33
CA ALA A 55 0.40 -3.58 -15.62
C ALA A 55 0.59 -3.48 -14.11
N PHE A 56 1.46 -4.30 -13.51
CA PHE A 56 1.70 -4.34 -12.07
C PHE A 56 3.13 -3.93 -11.72
N ARG A 57 3.29 -3.25 -10.58
CA ARG A 57 4.61 -2.85 -10.07
C ARG A 57 4.62 -2.77 -8.56
N SER A 58 5.76 -3.15 -7.98
CA SER A 58 6.11 -2.92 -6.57
C SER A 58 7.12 -1.77 -6.54
N PHE A 59 6.69 -0.56 -6.13
CA PHE A 59 7.53 0.64 -6.19
C PHE A 59 8.52 0.74 -5.04
N ASN A 60 8.09 0.35 -3.84
CA ASN A 60 8.84 0.53 -2.60
C ASN A 60 9.33 -0.79 -2.01
N TYR A 61 9.25 -1.87 -2.76
CA TYR A 61 9.73 -3.18 -2.33
C TYR A 61 10.37 -3.93 -3.50
N PRO A 62 11.53 -4.56 -3.31
CA PRO A 62 12.17 -5.33 -4.36
C PRO A 62 11.32 -6.52 -4.81
N VAL A 63 11.51 -6.96 -6.05
CA VAL A 63 10.89 -8.19 -6.54
C VAL A 63 11.43 -9.40 -5.78
N LEU A 64 10.57 -10.39 -5.54
CA LEU A 64 10.90 -11.61 -4.82
C LEU A 64 11.53 -12.66 -5.72
N ALA A 65 11.21 -12.63 -7.02
CA ALA A 65 11.85 -13.46 -8.03
C ALA A 65 11.71 -12.83 -9.43
N GLU A 66 12.61 -13.23 -10.31
CA GLU A 66 12.58 -12.92 -11.74
C GLU A 66 12.60 -14.21 -12.54
N ALA A 67 11.64 -14.37 -13.45
CA ALA A 67 11.57 -15.49 -14.38
C ALA A 67 12.29 -15.14 -15.69
N GLY A 68 13.31 -15.91 -16.01
CA GLY A 68 13.99 -15.92 -17.30
C GLY A 68 14.03 -17.35 -17.83
N ILE A 69 15.16 -17.84 -18.35
CA ILE A 69 15.37 -19.27 -18.64
C ILE A 69 15.27 -20.07 -17.35
N HIS A 70 15.71 -19.49 -16.24
CA HIS A 70 15.56 -20.02 -14.89
C HIS A 70 14.93 -18.95 -13.99
N ILE A 71 14.16 -19.38 -12.99
CA ILE A 71 13.60 -18.49 -11.99
C ILE A 71 14.67 -18.18 -10.94
N LYS A 72 15.00 -16.90 -10.79
CA LYS A 72 15.96 -16.39 -9.81
C LYS A 72 15.24 -15.83 -8.61
N TYR A 73 15.30 -16.49 -7.46
CA TYR A 73 14.68 -16.08 -6.22
C TYR A 73 15.58 -15.12 -5.43
N ASN A 74 15.01 -14.01 -4.97
CA ASN A 74 15.68 -13.05 -4.08
C ASN A 74 15.45 -13.45 -2.62
N GLN A 75 16.20 -14.42 -2.15
CA GLN A 75 16.06 -15.02 -0.82
C GLN A 75 16.15 -14.00 0.33
N ALA A 76 16.89 -12.90 0.14
CA ALA A 76 17.04 -11.87 1.16
C ALA A 76 15.72 -11.07 1.39
N GLN A 77 14.83 -11.07 0.42
CA GLN A 77 13.58 -10.32 0.45
C GLN A 77 12.34 -11.19 0.73
N ILE A 78 12.46 -12.49 0.55
CA ILE A 78 11.36 -13.42 0.82
C ILE A 78 11.17 -13.55 2.33
N HIS A 79 9.94 -13.32 2.80
CA HIS A 79 9.60 -13.47 4.20
C HIS A 79 9.45 -14.96 4.56
N VAL A 80 10.31 -15.42 5.45
CA VAL A 80 10.19 -16.77 6.01
C VAL A 80 9.53 -16.65 7.39
N ASN A 81 8.34 -17.22 7.52
CA ASN A 81 7.68 -17.28 8.81
C ASN A 81 8.44 -18.23 9.75
N LYS A 82 9.06 -17.66 10.78
CA LYS A 82 9.77 -18.41 11.83
C LYS A 82 8.86 -18.80 13.00
N SER A 83 7.62 -18.30 13.01
CA SER A 83 6.65 -18.62 14.06
C SER A 83 6.11 -20.05 13.89
N LYS A 84 5.95 -20.75 15.00
CA LYS A 84 5.24 -22.03 15.07
C LYS A 84 3.72 -21.85 15.30
N GLN A 85 3.24 -20.61 15.28
CA GLN A 85 1.83 -20.33 15.47
C GLN A 85 1.01 -20.79 14.28
N GLU A 86 -0.18 -21.27 14.56
CA GLU A 86 -1.15 -21.61 13.52
C GLU A 86 -1.60 -20.37 12.76
N LEU A 87 -2.00 -20.55 11.51
CA LEU A 87 -2.55 -19.49 10.68
C LEU A 87 -3.87 -19.02 11.28
N VAL A 88 -3.92 -17.76 11.69
CA VAL A 88 -5.16 -17.12 12.16
C VAL A 88 -5.67 -16.18 11.07
N PRO A 89 -6.75 -16.57 10.35
CA PRO A 89 -7.31 -15.72 9.31
C PRO A 89 -8.18 -14.61 9.93
N HIS A 90 -8.02 -13.38 9.44
CA HIS A 90 -8.83 -12.23 9.83
C HIS A 90 -9.81 -11.89 8.70
N TYR A 91 -11.06 -12.33 8.84
CA TYR A 91 -12.10 -12.15 7.82
C TYR A 91 -12.86 -10.84 7.94
N LEU A 92 -12.83 -10.22 9.12
CA LEU A 92 -13.58 -9.00 9.39
C LEU A 92 -12.64 -7.79 9.28
N LEU A 93 -12.87 -6.99 8.25
CA LEU A 93 -12.22 -5.70 8.06
C LEU A 93 -13.23 -4.59 8.29
N ASP A 94 -12.84 -3.52 9.01
CA ASP A 94 -13.68 -2.34 9.13
C ASP A 94 -13.64 -1.57 7.81
N THR A 95 -14.80 -1.36 7.22
CA THR A 95 -14.97 -0.65 5.94
C THR A 95 -15.38 0.81 6.12
N ASN A 96 -15.54 1.29 7.37
CA ASN A 96 -15.87 2.68 7.67
C ASN A 96 -14.63 3.57 7.52
N ILE A 97 -14.07 3.60 6.32
CA ILE A 97 -12.83 4.30 5.99
C ILE A 97 -13.11 5.25 4.82
N VAL A 98 -12.49 6.43 4.86
CA VAL A 98 -12.49 7.40 3.76
C VAL A 98 -11.06 7.58 3.25
N VAL A 99 -10.90 7.66 1.93
CA VAL A 99 -9.65 8.11 1.29
C VAL A 99 -9.82 9.59 0.96
N LEU A 100 -9.06 10.44 1.65
CA LEU A 100 -9.05 11.89 1.43
C LEU A 100 -7.79 12.25 0.63
N LYS A 101 -7.94 12.32 -0.69
CA LYS A 101 -6.88 12.77 -1.58
C LYS A 101 -6.88 14.28 -1.68
N LEU A 102 -5.76 14.90 -1.30
CA LEU A 102 -5.61 16.36 -1.37
C LEU A 102 -5.35 16.81 -2.81
N PHE A 103 -5.94 17.95 -3.18
CA PHE A 103 -5.69 18.62 -4.45
C PHE A 103 -5.67 20.14 -4.23
N PRO A 104 -4.96 20.92 -5.07
CA PRO A 104 -4.95 22.38 -4.98
C PRO A 104 -6.35 22.95 -5.10
N GLY A 105 -6.74 23.80 -4.13
CA GLY A 105 -8.08 24.39 -4.10
C GLY A 105 -9.16 23.58 -3.39
N ILE A 106 -8.82 22.44 -2.77
CA ILE A 106 -9.77 21.70 -1.94
C ILE A 106 -10.43 22.63 -0.89
N GLN A 107 -11.74 22.55 -0.74
CA GLN A 107 -12.52 23.43 0.11
C GLN A 107 -12.79 22.81 1.48
N GLU A 108 -12.94 23.66 2.50
CA GLU A 108 -13.22 23.24 3.87
C GLU A 108 -14.49 22.38 3.98
N ASN A 109 -15.56 22.76 3.28
CA ASN A 109 -16.83 22.04 3.32
C ASN A 109 -16.70 20.59 2.82
N VAL A 110 -15.88 20.35 1.79
CA VAL A 110 -15.61 19.00 1.26
C VAL A 110 -14.93 18.15 2.34
N VAL A 111 -13.85 18.66 2.92
CA VAL A 111 -13.11 17.97 3.99
C VAL A 111 -14.00 17.73 5.21
N ALA A 112 -14.77 18.75 5.62
CA ALA A 112 -15.69 18.65 6.76
C ALA A 112 -16.76 17.59 6.54
N THR A 113 -17.32 17.50 5.33
CA THR A 113 -18.31 16.46 4.98
C THR A 113 -17.70 15.06 5.05
N MET A 114 -16.52 14.86 4.51
CA MET A 114 -15.84 13.58 4.54
C MET A 114 -15.50 13.14 5.97
N LEU A 115 -14.93 14.04 6.77
CA LEU A 115 -14.58 13.75 8.18
C LEU A 115 -15.82 13.63 9.08
N GLY A 116 -16.95 14.24 8.71
CA GLY A 116 -18.23 14.16 9.41
C GLY A 116 -19.08 12.94 9.04
N THR A 117 -18.57 12.01 8.23
CA THR A 117 -19.29 10.80 7.84
C THR A 117 -19.65 9.99 9.08
N LYS A 118 -20.94 9.67 9.24
CA LYS A 118 -21.44 8.92 10.39
C LYS A 118 -20.78 7.54 10.48
N GLY A 119 -20.20 7.25 11.64
CA GLY A 119 -19.56 5.96 11.90
C GLY A 119 -18.14 5.83 11.32
N LEU A 120 -17.56 6.91 10.79
CA LEU A 120 -16.19 6.93 10.28
C LEU A 120 -15.20 6.47 11.36
N LYS A 121 -14.32 5.54 11.01
CA LYS A 121 -13.28 4.99 11.90
C LYS A 121 -11.88 5.43 11.53
N ALA A 122 -11.61 5.54 10.22
CA ALA A 122 -10.30 5.94 9.77
C ALA A 122 -10.33 6.77 8.47
N VAL A 123 -9.27 7.52 8.26
CA VAL A 123 -9.00 8.30 7.04
C VAL A 123 -7.62 7.94 6.52
N VAL A 124 -7.55 7.54 5.27
CA VAL A 124 -6.29 7.51 4.51
C VAL A 124 -6.13 8.88 3.88
N LEU A 125 -5.20 9.68 4.42
CA LEU A 125 -4.94 11.03 3.95
C LEU A 125 -3.82 11.00 2.92
N GLU A 126 -4.17 11.16 1.64
CA GLU A 126 -3.19 11.22 0.54
C GLU A 126 -2.66 12.64 0.36
N THR A 127 -1.45 12.89 0.84
CA THR A 127 -0.80 14.19 0.82
C THR A 127 0.18 14.38 -0.34
N TYR A 128 0.64 15.61 -0.55
CA TYR A 128 1.55 15.96 -1.63
C TYR A 128 2.99 15.49 -1.32
N GLY A 129 3.67 14.94 -2.32
CA GLY A 129 5.09 14.58 -2.24
C GLY A 129 5.41 13.76 -0.99
N SER A 130 6.33 14.21 -0.16
CA SER A 130 6.77 13.54 1.06
C SER A 130 5.93 13.84 2.31
N GLY A 131 4.67 14.23 2.16
CA GLY A 131 3.77 14.45 3.30
C GLY A 131 3.29 15.89 3.48
N ASN A 132 3.39 16.74 2.43
CA ASN A 132 2.93 18.11 2.48
C ASN A 132 1.40 18.24 2.35
N ALA A 133 0.84 19.22 3.06
CA ALA A 133 -0.59 19.52 3.08
C ALA A 133 -0.84 21.04 2.88
N PRO A 134 -2.09 21.47 2.63
CA PRO A 134 -2.43 22.88 2.56
C PRO A 134 -2.10 23.62 3.86
N ARG A 135 -1.42 24.78 3.75
CA ARG A 135 -1.12 25.66 4.89
C ARG A 135 -2.37 26.49 5.26
N LYS A 136 -3.44 25.82 5.65
CA LYS A 136 -4.70 26.44 6.04
C LYS A 136 -5.04 26.02 7.47
N GLU A 137 -5.24 27.01 8.35
CA GLU A 137 -5.60 26.75 9.76
C GLU A 137 -6.85 25.88 9.90
N TRP A 138 -7.85 26.12 9.04
CA TRP A 138 -9.08 25.33 9.07
C TRP A 138 -8.80 23.84 8.81
N PHE A 139 -7.81 23.51 7.95
CA PHE A 139 -7.49 22.14 7.60
C PHE A 139 -6.94 21.38 8.82
N ILE A 140 -5.92 21.94 9.46
CA ILE A 140 -5.34 21.36 10.69
C ILE A 140 -6.39 21.24 11.78
N ARG A 141 -7.21 22.27 11.99
CA ARG A 141 -8.30 22.25 12.97
C ARG A 141 -9.28 21.11 12.71
N ARG A 142 -9.68 20.86 11.46
CA ARG A 142 -10.56 19.73 11.10
C ARG A 142 -9.94 18.36 11.40
N LEU A 143 -8.66 18.19 11.11
CA LEU A 143 -7.96 16.96 11.44
C LEU A 143 -7.83 16.76 12.95
N CYS A 144 -7.49 17.80 13.72
CA CYS A 144 -7.49 17.74 15.19
C CYS A 144 -8.85 17.31 15.75
N GLN A 145 -9.93 17.90 15.25
CA GLN A 145 -11.29 17.56 15.68
C GLN A 145 -11.64 16.10 15.39
N ALA A 146 -11.30 15.60 14.19
CA ALA A 146 -11.54 14.21 13.81
C ALA A 146 -10.71 13.24 14.67
N SER A 147 -9.44 13.53 14.87
CA SER A 147 -8.55 12.73 15.73
C SER A 147 -9.05 12.70 17.20
N ALA A 148 -9.48 13.85 17.72
CA ALA A 148 -10.05 13.93 19.07
C ALA A 148 -11.36 13.13 19.23
N GLN A 149 -12.08 12.86 18.15
CA GLN A 149 -13.25 11.98 18.11
C GLN A 149 -12.89 10.49 17.99
N GLY A 150 -11.60 10.15 17.98
CA GLY A 150 -11.10 8.78 17.87
C GLY A 150 -10.98 8.27 16.42
N ILE A 151 -11.09 9.14 15.42
CA ILE A 151 -10.86 8.77 14.02
C ILE A 151 -9.34 8.66 13.80
N VAL A 152 -8.88 7.50 13.35
CA VAL A 152 -7.47 7.27 12.99
C VAL A 152 -7.19 7.91 11.64
N ILE A 153 -6.21 8.81 11.56
CA ILE A 153 -5.83 9.47 10.31
C ILE A 153 -4.42 9.03 9.94
N VAL A 154 -4.30 8.32 8.82
CA VAL A 154 -3.02 7.80 8.32
C VAL A 154 -2.59 8.62 7.12
N ASN A 155 -1.44 9.27 7.22
CA ASN A 155 -0.87 10.07 6.14
C ASN A 155 -0.04 9.18 5.21
N VAL A 156 -0.39 9.17 3.92
CA VAL A 156 0.35 8.50 2.85
C VAL A 156 0.66 9.48 1.73
N THR A 157 1.68 9.18 0.92
CA THR A 157 1.98 10.01 -0.24
C THR A 157 1.07 9.68 -1.42
N GLN A 158 0.75 10.68 -2.24
CA GLN A 158 0.12 10.50 -3.55
C GLN A 158 1.08 9.93 -4.60
N CYS A 159 2.39 9.94 -4.30
CA CYS A 159 3.40 9.40 -5.20
C CYS A 159 3.39 7.87 -5.16
N ASN A 160 3.60 7.24 -6.31
CA ASN A 160 3.68 5.79 -6.39
C ASN A 160 4.94 5.22 -5.70
N ALA A 161 5.99 6.01 -5.57
CA ALA A 161 7.25 5.65 -4.91
C ALA A 161 7.67 6.70 -3.88
N GLY A 162 8.45 6.28 -2.91
CA GLY A 162 8.88 7.09 -1.78
C GLY A 162 8.03 6.88 -0.55
N MET A 163 8.27 7.69 0.46
CA MET A 163 7.59 7.62 1.76
C MET A 163 7.21 9.01 2.26
N VAL A 164 6.37 9.04 3.27
CA VAL A 164 6.03 10.26 4.00
C VAL A 164 7.08 10.52 5.09
N GLU A 165 7.66 11.73 5.09
CA GLU A 165 8.60 12.20 6.09
C GLU A 165 7.99 13.40 6.83
N MET A 166 7.10 13.13 7.80
CA MET A 166 6.31 14.17 8.46
C MET A 166 7.15 15.16 9.29
N GLU A 167 8.33 14.76 9.72
CA GLU A 167 9.24 15.62 10.50
C GLU A 167 10.08 16.55 9.63
N ARG A 168 10.11 16.34 8.33
CA ARG A 168 10.98 17.09 7.42
C ARG A 168 10.51 18.52 7.13
N TYR A 169 9.19 18.74 7.16
CA TYR A 169 8.57 20.02 6.80
C TYR A 169 7.62 20.49 7.89
N GLU A 170 7.48 21.80 8.04
CA GLU A 170 6.57 22.42 9.01
C GLU A 170 5.13 21.90 8.91
N THR A 171 4.63 21.74 7.68
CA THR A 171 3.27 21.21 7.44
C THR A 171 3.13 19.76 7.93
N GLY A 172 4.16 18.93 7.76
CA GLY A 172 4.17 17.57 8.30
C GLY A 172 4.15 17.55 9.82
N TYR A 173 4.93 18.43 10.45
CA TYR A 173 4.92 18.57 11.91
C TYR A 173 3.55 19.00 12.45
N GLN A 174 2.86 19.93 11.77
CA GLN A 174 1.50 20.32 12.13
C GLN A 174 0.51 19.15 12.02
N LEU A 175 0.67 18.27 11.04
CA LEU A 175 -0.14 17.04 10.92
C LEU A 175 0.11 16.10 12.10
N LEU A 176 1.37 15.89 12.51
CA LEU A 176 1.70 15.10 13.69
C LEU A 176 1.03 15.65 14.95
N GLN A 177 1.10 16.96 15.16
CA GLN A 177 0.44 17.62 16.30
C GLN A 177 -1.09 17.48 16.24
N ALA A 178 -1.67 17.37 15.05
CA ALA A 178 -3.08 17.10 14.86
C ALA A 178 -3.50 15.64 15.13
N GLY A 179 -2.56 14.77 15.52
CA GLY A 179 -2.82 13.36 15.79
C GLY A 179 -2.79 12.46 14.53
N VAL A 180 -2.27 12.98 13.42
CA VAL A 180 -2.10 12.19 12.18
C VAL A 180 -0.85 11.32 12.31
N VAL A 181 -0.96 10.03 11.92
CA VAL A 181 0.15 9.09 11.95
C VAL A 181 0.74 8.88 10.56
N SER A 182 2.03 8.57 10.49
CA SER A 182 2.68 8.23 9.22
C SER A 182 2.29 6.82 8.77
N GLY A 183 1.95 6.68 7.50
CA GLY A 183 1.64 5.39 6.87
C GLY A 183 2.81 4.77 6.11
N TYR A 184 3.99 5.45 6.09
CA TYR A 184 5.19 5.10 5.32
C TYR A 184 5.06 5.13 3.81
#